data_b1726e61b8026cfae95a387c4de3ea5b
#
_entry.id   b1726e61b8026cfae95a387c4de3ea5b
#
_cell.length_a   1.000
_cell.length_b   1.000
_cell.length_c   1.000
_cell.angle_alpha   90.00
_cell.angle_beta   90.00
_cell.angle_gamma   90.00
#
_symmetry.space_group_name_H-M   'P 1'
#
loop_
_entity.id
_entity.type
_entity.pdbx_description
1 polymer ?
#
loop_
_entity_poly.entity_id
_entity_poly.type
_entity_poly.pdbx_seq_one_letter_code
_entity_poly.pdbx_strand_id
1 'polypeptide(L)'
;MTRIAGTNTKERRNRLMTIAAYEFATVGFQEASLRIFCKKAGLSTGSVYFFFDSKEGLFCSIVEEVSTYLLSLLKTHCEEEKNYTLKDISNSEEKDFQQFTAFLKYYYENKTFCDCLIKNKTHPAVEKFFNETTEILEKHYLKLLKNIALVQSRSTPIDEFAVKWFSKTEIDMILNLLKMEFKEDEAIEHSKNLIKIMEKGFTGLL
;
A
#
# COMPACT_ATOMS: atom_id res chain seq x y z
N MET A 1 -23.99 -31.55 10.60
CA MET A 1 -24.33 -30.90 9.33
C MET A 1 -24.15 -29.38 9.29
N THR A 2 -23.58 -28.74 10.30
CA THR A 2 -23.48 -27.25 10.43
C THR A 2 -22.26 -26.61 9.72
N ARG A 3 -21.26 -27.39 9.32
CA ARG A 3 -20.04 -26.88 8.65
C ARG A 3 -20.25 -26.42 7.19
N ILE A 4 -21.20 -26.99 6.47
CA ILE A 4 -21.43 -26.71 5.02
C ILE A 4 -22.05 -25.30 4.82
N ALA A 5 -22.93 -24.86 5.70
CA ALA A 5 -23.58 -23.56 5.56
C ALA A 5 -22.62 -22.37 5.75
N GLY A 6 -21.71 -22.46 6.73
CA GLY A 6 -20.73 -21.38 7.00
C GLY A 6 -19.67 -21.23 5.90
N THR A 7 -19.20 -22.33 5.33
CA THR A 7 -18.23 -22.35 4.23
C THR A 7 -18.82 -21.69 2.99
N ASN A 8 -20.04 -22.03 2.61
CA ASN A 8 -20.75 -21.44 1.48
C ASN A 8 -20.94 -19.92 1.64
N THR A 9 -21.20 -19.43 2.84
CA THR A 9 -21.37 -17.98 3.13
C THR A 9 -20.06 -17.21 2.96
N LYS A 10 -18.94 -17.73 3.47
CA LYS A 10 -17.62 -17.12 3.31
C LYS A 10 -17.17 -17.10 1.84
N GLU A 11 -17.35 -18.20 1.13
CA GLU A 11 -17.02 -18.30 -0.29
C GLU A 11 -17.83 -17.30 -1.14
N ARG A 12 -19.13 -17.16 -0.87
CA ARG A 12 -19.98 -16.19 -1.55
C ARG A 12 -19.56 -14.75 -1.27
N ARG A 13 -19.21 -14.42 -0.02
CA ARG A 13 -18.68 -13.11 0.37
C ARG A 13 -17.39 -12.81 -0.36
N ASN A 14 -16.41 -13.72 -0.35
CA ASN A 14 -15.11 -13.53 -1.00
C ASN A 14 -15.25 -13.40 -2.52
N ARG A 15 -16.07 -14.24 -3.15
CA ARG A 15 -16.35 -14.14 -4.60
C ARG A 15 -16.95 -12.77 -4.97
N LEU A 16 -17.87 -12.26 -4.14
CA LEU A 16 -18.44 -10.93 -4.35
C LEU A 16 -17.37 -9.84 -4.23
N MET A 17 -16.51 -9.90 -3.22
CA MET A 17 -15.39 -8.96 -3.04
C MET A 17 -14.44 -8.98 -4.24
N THR A 18 -14.02 -10.15 -4.69
CA THR A 18 -13.08 -10.27 -5.83
C THR A 18 -13.66 -9.66 -7.10
N ILE A 19 -14.94 -9.98 -7.43
CA ILE A 19 -15.58 -9.45 -8.63
C ILE A 19 -15.84 -7.95 -8.52
N ALA A 20 -16.23 -7.46 -7.33
CA ALA A 20 -16.42 -6.04 -7.09
C ALA A 20 -15.09 -5.27 -7.15
N ALA A 21 -14.01 -5.82 -6.59
CA ALA A 21 -12.68 -5.24 -6.68
C ALA A 21 -12.24 -5.06 -8.14
N TYR A 22 -12.47 -6.05 -8.98
CA TYR A 22 -12.19 -5.96 -10.42
C TYR A 22 -13.00 -4.85 -11.09
N GLU A 23 -14.29 -4.74 -10.79
CA GLU A 23 -15.14 -3.68 -11.36
C GLU A 23 -14.67 -2.30 -10.88
N PHE A 24 -14.38 -2.13 -9.58
CA PHE A 24 -13.85 -0.87 -9.04
C PHE A 24 -12.47 -0.51 -9.59
N ALA A 25 -11.61 -1.49 -9.85
CA ALA A 25 -10.32 -1.27 -10.49
C ALA A 25 -10.46 -0.83 -11.95
N THR A 26 -11.49 -1.31 -12.66
CA THR A 26 -11.69 -1.06 -14.08
C THR A 26 -12.36 0.29 -14.35
N VAL A 27 -13.53 0.52 -13.76
CA VAL A 27 -14.36 1.71 -14.05
C VAL A 27 -14.36 2.74 -12.93
N GLY A 28 -13.82 2.42 -11.77
CA GLY A 28 -13.85 3.28 -10.57
C GLY A 28 -15.11 3.10 -9.73
N PHE A 29 -15.04 3.57 -8.47
CA PHE A 29 -16.13 3.41 -7.50
C PHE A 29 -17.43 4.05 -7.98
N GLN A 30 -17.40 5.26 -8.51
CA GLN A 30 -18.60 6.00 -8.90
C GLN A 30 -19.38 5.25 -9.97
N GLU A 31 -18.72 4.85 -11.06
CA GLU A 31 -19.31 4.24 -12.24
C GLU A 31 -19.64 2.74 -12.05
N ALA A 32 -19.06 2.08 -11.05
CA ALA A 32 -19.27 0.65 -10.84
C ALA A 32 -20.72 0.34 -10.47
N SER A 33 -21.32 -0.60 -11.20
CA SER A 33 -22.72 -0.99 -11.04
C SER A 33 -22.87 -2.21 -10.11
N LEU A 34 -23.57 -2.01 -9.01
CA LEU A 34 -23.94 -3.06 -8.06
C LEU A 34 -24.66 -4.24 -8.74
N ARG A 35 -25.54 -3.97 -9.72
CA ARG A 35 -26.25 -5.01 -10.48
C ARG A 35 -25.29 -5.83 -11.35
N ILE A 36 -24.29 -5.18 -11.96
CA ILE A 36 -23.35 -5.84 -12.88
C ILE A 36 -22.47 -6.81 -12.10
N PHE A 37 -21.81 -6.37 -11.03
CA PHE A 37 -20.92 -7.27 -10.32
C PHE A 37 -21.66 -8.35 -9.51
N CYS A 38 -22.86 -8.07 -8.98
CA CYS A 38 -23.69 -9.12 -8.39
C CYS A 38 -24.09 -10.18 -9.40
N LYS A 39 -24.51 -9.79 -10.61
CA LYS A 39 -24.81 -10.72 -11.71
C LYS A 39 -23.60 -11.58 -12.07
N LYS A 40 -22.40 -10.97 -12.22
CA LYS A 40 -21.14 -11.69 -12.48
C LYS A 40 -20.80 -12.67 -11.34
N ALA A 41 -21.09 -12.30 -10.10
CA ALA A 41 -20.89 -13.14 -8.93
C ALA A 41 -21.94 -14.28 -8.80
N GLY A 42 -22.98 -14.30 -9.62
CA GLY A 42 -24.11 -15.23 -9.47
C GLY A 42 -24.90 -15.00 -8.17
N LEU A 43 -24.99 -13.74 -7.72
CA LEU A 43 -25.62 -13.31 -6.48
C LEU A 43 -26.66 -12.21 -6.74
N SER A 44 -27.62 -12.08 -5.82
CA SER A 44 -28.56 -10.95 -5.83
C SER A 44 -27.90 -9.69 -5.24
N THR A 45 -28.47 -8.53 -5.56
CA THR A 45 -28.06 -7.25 -4.91
C THR A 45 -28.28 -7.27 -3.40
N GLY A 46 -29.28 -8.02 -2.92
CA GLY A 46 -29.51 -8.24 -1.49
C GLY A 46 -28.32 -8.89 -0.78
N SER A 47 -27.45 -9.62 -1.51
CA SER A 47 -26.21 -10.18 -0.94
C SER A 47 -25.20 -9.10 -0.53
N VAL A 48 -25.14 -7.98 -1.25
CA VAL A 48 -24.29 -6.84 -0.84
C VAL A 48 -24.78 -6.25 0.47
N TYR A 49 -26.07 -6.00 0.56
CA TYR A 49 -26.66 -5.47 1.80
C TYR A 49 -26.50 -6.45 2.97
N PHE A 50 -26.63 -7.73 2.71
CA PHE A 50 -26.43 -8.76 3.75
C PHE A 50 -24.99 -8.85 4.26
N PHE A 51 -23.98 -8.73 3.38
CA PHE A 51 -22.57 -8.91 3.76
C PHE A 51 -21.84 -7.61 4.13
N PHE A 52 -22.30 -6.48 3.59
CA PHE A 52 -21.53 -5.23 3.59
C PHE A 52 -22.38 -3.98 3.83
N ASP A 53 -23.67 -4.11 4.07
CA ASP A 53 -24.66 -3.05 4.29
C ASP A 53 -24.89 -2.12 3.09
N SER A 54 -23.88 -1.92 2.23
CA SER A 54 -23.96 -1.02 1.08
C SER A 54 -22.86 -1.29 0.06
N LYS A 55 -22.91 -0.62 -1.11
CA LYS A 55 -21.78 -0.55 -2.07
C LYS A 55 -20.54 0.07 -1.44
N GLU A 56 -20.74 1.11 -0.63
CA GLU A 56 -19.70 1.78 0.15
C GLU A 56 -19.03 0.83 1.14
N GLY A 57 -19.82 0.08 1.93
CA GLY A 57 -19.31 -0.90 2.89
C GLY A 57 -18.53 -2.03 2.22
N LEU A 58 -18.97 -2.49 1.03
CA LEU A 58 -18.22 -3.46 0.22
C LEU A 58 -16.88 -2.87 -0.23
N PHE A 59 -16.88 -1.64 -0.73
CA PHE A 59 -15.65 -0.96 -1.16
C PHE A 59 -14.69 -0.75 0.02
N CYS A 60 -15.18 -0.23 1.13
CA CYS A 60 -14.37 -0.05 2.34
C CYS A 60 -13.77 -1.38 2.85
N SER A 61 -14.53 -2.49 2.79
CA SER A 61 -14.00 -3.81 3.16
C SER A 61 -12.86 -4.28 2.24
N ILE A 62 -12.94 -3.96 0.94
CA ILE A 62 -11.86 -4.25 -0.02
C ILE A 62 -10.63 -3.40 0.29
N VAL A 63 -10.81 -2.10 0.54
CA VAL A 63 -9.71 -1.19 0.90
C VAL A 63 -9.05 -1.63 2.20
N GLU A 64 -9.82 -1.98 3.22
CA GLU A 64 -9.33 -2.41 4.53
C GLU A 64 -8.47 -3.67 4.44
N GLU A 65 -8.86 -4.67 3.63
CA GLU A 65 -8.13 -5.92 3.47
C GLU A 65 -6.70 -5.67 2.95
N VAL A 66 -6.55 -4.82 1.93
CA VAL A 66 -5.24 -4.48 1.36
C VAL A 66 -4.47 -3.52 2.26
N SER A 67 -5.11 -2.43 2.71
CA SER A 67 -4.44 -1.39 3.47
C SER A 67 -3.88 -1.89 4.80
N THR A 68 -4.61 -2.78 5.49
CA THR A 68 -4.16 -3.38 6.76
C THR A 68 -2.85 -4.13 6.58
N TYR A 69 -2.75 -4.94 5.53
CA TYR A 69 -1.52 -5.70 5.25
C TYR A 69 -0.37 -4.79 4.85
N LEU A 70 -0.58 -3.86 3.92
CA LEU A 70 0.45 -2.95 3.44
C LEU A 70 0.97 -2.03 4.56
N LEU A 71 0.09 -1.51 5.41
CA LEU A 71 0.49 -0.71 6.57
C LEU A 71 1.25 -1.56 7.60
N SER A 72 0.94 -2.84 7.75
CA SER A 72 1.70 -3.72 8.64
C SER A 72 3.12 -3.97 8.13
N LEU A 73 3.30 -4.17 6.82
CA LEU A 73 4.63 -4.30 6.21
C LEU A 73 5.45 -3.02 6.43
N LEU A 74 4.87 -1.86 6.15
CA LEU A 74 5.54 -0.57 6.34
C LEU A 74 5.93 -0.34 7.80
N LYS A 75 5.02 -0.59 8.74
CA LYS A 75 5.30 -0.42 10.17
C LYS A 75 6.41 -1.35 10.65
N THR A 76 6.46 -2.59 10.16
CA THR A 76 7.53 -3.54 10.46
C THR A 76 8.88 -3.03 9.95
N HIS A 77 8.94 -2.57 8.69
CA HIS A 77 10.13 -1.96 8.10
C HIS A 77 10.63 -0.77 8.94
N CYS A 78 9.77 0.20 9.22
CA CYS A 78 10.13 1.36 10.02
C CYS A 78 10.62 1.00 11.45
N GLU A 79 10.05 -0.04 12.06
CA GLU A 79 10.45 -0.49 13.39
C GLU A 79 11.83 -1.15 13.37
N GLU A 80 12.14 -1.91 12.32
CA GLU A 80 13.46 -2.53 12.15
C GLU A 80 14.58 -1.50 11.96
N GLU A 81 14.27 -0.37 11.31
CA GLU A 81 15.24 0.67 10.99
C GLU A 81 15.32 1.79 12.03
N LYS A 82 14.46 1.80 13.02
CA LYS A 82 14.30 2.92 13.99
C LYS A 82 15.57 3.42 14.65
N ASN A 83 16.63 2.58 14.72
CA ASN A 83 17.90 2.89 15.35
C ASN A 83 19.07 2.89 14.36
N TYR A 84 18.82 2.89 13.05
CA TYR A 84 19.88 2.89 12.05
C TYR A 84 20.76 4.12 12.17
N THR A 85 22.06 3.89 12.01
CA THR A 85 23.09 4.92 11.78
C THR A 85 23.27 5.15 10.28
N LEU A 86 24.04 6.15 9.89
CA LEU A 86 24.40 6.35 8.48
C LEU A 86 25.10 5.13 7.87
N LYS A 87 25.91 4.44 8.66
CA LYS A 87 26.59 3.22 8.21
C LYS A 87 25.60 2.09 7.94
N ASP A 88 24.58 1.97 8.81
CA ASP A 88 23.54 0.95 8.64
C ASP A 88 22.72 1.23 7.37
N ILE A 89 22.33 2.49 7.12
CA ILE A 89 21.63 2.91 5.91
C ILE A 89 22.46 2.62 4.66
N SER A 90 23.77 2.97 4.65
CA SER A 90 24.62 2.70 3.50
C SER A 90 24.87 1.20 3.25
N ASN A 91 24.53 0.34 4.18
CA ASN A 91 24.64 -1.12 4.08
C ASN A 91 23.28 -1.83 3.99
N SER A 92 22.16 -1.09 3.94
CA SER A 92 20.81 -1.68 3.95
C SER A 92 20.30 -2.11 2.58
N GLU A 93 20.98 -1.73 1.47
CA GLU A 93 20.51 -1.92 0.09
C GLU A 93 19.93 -3.33 -0.17
N GLU A 94 20.63 -4.38 0.29
CA GLU A 94 20.15 -5.77 0.08
C GLU A 94 18.88 -6.06 0.88
N LYS A 95 18.80 -5.58 2.12
CA LYS A 95 17.63 -5.76 2.98
C LYS A 95 16.42 -4.99 2.46
N ASP A 96 16.63 -3.75 2.05
CA ASP A 96 15.59 -2.89 1.47
C ASP A 96 15.07 -3.50 0.17
N PHE A 97 15.97 -4.05 -0.65
CA PHE A 97 15.59 -4.78 -1.84
C PHE A 97 14.74 -6.02 -1.54
N GLN A 98 15.08 -6.80 -0.51
CA GLN A 98 14.29 -7.97 -0.09
C GLN A 98 12.90 -7.55 0.40
N GLN A 99 12.80 -6.49 1.17
CA GLN A 99 11.52 -5.97 1.67
C GLN A 99 10.66 -5.40 0.55
N PHE A 100 11.26 -4.63 -0.36
CA PHE A 100 10.55 -4.10 -1.51
C PHE A 100 10.09 -5.22 -2.47
N THR A 101 10.90 -6.27 -2.61
CA THR A 101 10.53 -7.48 -3.36
C THR A 101 9.33 -8.17 -2.74
N ALA A 102 9.26 -8.27 -1.40
CA ALA A 102 8.10 -8.83 -0.71
C ALA A 102 6.83 -8.00 -0.95
N PHE A 103 6.95 -6.66 -0.94
CA PHE A 103 5.86 -5.76 -1.30
C PHE A 103 5.39 -5.98 -2.75
N LEU A 104 6.30 -6.06 -3.73
CA LEU A 104 5.96 -6.29 -5.13
C LEU A 104 5.28 -7.65 -5.33
N LYS A 105 5.79 -8.71 -4.71
CA LYS A 105 5.13 -10.04 -4.75
C LYS A 105 3.70 -9.96 -4.24
N TYR A 106 3.49 -9.34 -3.09
CA TYR A 106 2.13 -9.14 -2.57
C TYR A 106 1.25 -8.36 -3.56
N TYR A 107 1.78 -7.29 -4.17
CA TYR A 107 1.05 -6.52 -5.18
C TYR A 107 0.62 -7.40 -6.35
N TYR A 108 1.52 -8.20 -6.92
CA TYR A 108 1.21 -9.05 -8.08
C TYR A 108 0.24 -10.19 -7.72
N GLU A 109 0.38 -10.80 -6.54
CA GLU A 109 -0.55 -11.81 -6.02
C GLU A 109 -1.95 -11.23 -5.77
N ASN A 110 -2.04 -9.96 -5.38
CA ASN A 110 -3.28 -9.28 -5.03
C ASN A 110 -3.62 -8.13 -5.99
N LYS A 111 -3.14 -8.20 -7.23
CA LYS A 111 -3.16 -7.10 -8.21
C LYS A 111 -4.54 -6.43 -8.34
N THR A 112 -5.61 -7.20 -8.46
CA THR A 112 -6.97 -6.68 -8.61
C THR A 112 -7.39 -5.79 -7.43
N PHE A 113 -7.06 -6.18 -6.21
CA PHE A 113 -7.37 -5.43 -5.00
C PHE A 113 -6.49 -4.17 -4.87
N CYS A 114 -5.21 -4.28 -5.18
CA CYS A 114 -4.28 -3.14 -5.17
C CYS A 114 -4.63 -2.12 -6.27
N ASP A 115 -4.94 -2.57 -7.48
CA ASP A 115 -5.38 -1.70 -8.56
C ASP A 115 -6.70 -0.99 -8.24
N CYS A 116 -7.59 -1.63 -7.45
CA CYS A 116 -8.79 -1.00 -6.93
C CYS A 116 -8.45 0.26 -6.09
N LEU A 117 -7.44 0.19 -5.22
CA LEU A 117 -6.98 1.36 -4.45
C LEU A 117 -6.36 2.42 -5.39
N ILE A 118 -5.47 2.00 -6.29
CA ILE A 118 -4.77 2.91 -7.20
C ILE A 118 -5.77 3.68 -8.08
N LYS A 119 -6.80 3.01 -8.57
CA LYS A 119 -7.85 3.60 -9.42
C LYS A 119 -8.73 4.60 -8.67
N ASN A 120 -8.94 4.39 -7.38
CA ASN A 120 -9.90 5.15 -6.57
C ASN A 120 -9.22 6.05 -5.53
N LYS A 121 -8.09 6.67 -5.86
CA LYS A 121 -7.27 7.50 -4.95
C LYS A 121 -8.03 8.65 -4.29
N THR A 122 -9.05 9.19 -4.94
CA THR A 122 -9.87 10.30 -4.43
C THR A 122 -11.03 9.85 -3.56
N HIS A 123 -11.17 8.55 -3.35
CA HIS A 123 -12.18 8.02 -2.43
C HIS A 123 -11.71 8.19 -0.97
N PRO A 124 -12.54 8.69 -0.05
CA PRO A 124 -12.11 9.01 1.32
C PRO A 124 -11.38 7.86 2.06
N ALA A 125 -11.86 6.61 1.88
CA ALA A 125 -11.20 5.45 2.49
C ALA A 125 -9.78 5.22 1.93
N VAL A 126 -9.55 5.48 0.65
CA VAL A 126 -8.24 5.34 0.00
C VAL A 126 -7.33 6.53 0.32
N GLU A 127 -7.87 7.75 0.33
CA GLU A 127 -7.13 8.94 0.77
C GLU A 127 -6.62 8.77 2.21
N LYS A 128 -7.45 8.23 3.10
CA LYS A 128 -7.05 7.91 4.48
C LYS A 128 -5.85 6.97 4.51
N PHE A 129 -5.86 5.91 3.71
CA PHE A 129 -4.73 4.97 3.62
C PHE A 129 -3.44 5.65 3.16
N PHE A 130 -3.47 6.44 2.07
CA PHE A 130 -2.28 7.15 1.58
C PHE A 130 -1.78 8.22 2.56
N ASN A 131 -2.68 8.91 3.24
CA ASN A 131 -2.32 9.88 4.27
C ASN A 131 -1.65 9.17 5.46
N GLU A 132 -2.20 8.06 5.96
CA GLU A 132 -1.58 7.27 7.03
C GLU A 132 -0.20 6.75 6.62
N THR A 133 -0.06 6.26 5.39
CA THR A 133 1.24 5.82 4.83
C THR A 133 2.26 6.96 4.86
N THR A 134 1.87 8.14 4.38
CA THR A 134 2.73 9.33 4.37
C THR A 134 3.15 9.74 5.79
N GLU A 135 2.21 9.75 6.74
CA GLU A 135 2.51 10.10 8.14
C GLU A 135 3.47 9.11 8.80
N ILE A 136 3.35 7.82 8.49
CA ILE A 136 4.25 6.79 9.03
C ILE A 136 5.67 7.04 8.52
N LEU A 137 5.86 7.25 7.22
CA LEU A 137 7.15 7.55 6.61
C LEU A 137 7.74 8.86 7.14
N GLU A 138 6.96 9.92 7.21
CA GLU A 138 7.39 11.22 7.74
C GLU A 138 7.92 11.09 9.17
N LYS A 139 7.17 10.43 10.05
CA LYS A 139 7.58 10.20 11.46
C LYS A 139 8.85 9.33 11.53
N HIS A 140 8.95 8.33 10.70
CA HIS A 140 10.11 7.44 10.62
C HIS A 140 11.37 8.21 10.20
N TYR A 141 11.32 8.95 9.10
CA TYR A 141 12.46 9.71 8.60
C TYR A 141 12.87 10.84 9.54
N LEU A 142 11.93 11.58 10.12
CA LEU A 142 12.24 12.58 11.13
C LEU A 142 12.99 11.98 12.33
N LYS A 143 12.58 10.79 12.77
CA LYS A 143 13.24 10.10 13.88
C LYS A 143 14.66 9.66 13.51
N LEU A 144 14.84 9.05 12.33
CA LEU A 144 16.17 8.65 11.84
C LEU A 144 17.11 9.83 11.69
N LEU A 145 16.67 10.93 11.06
CA LEU A 145 17.48 12.13 10.87
C LEU A 145 17.89 12.75 12.21
N LYS A 146 16.97 12.81 13.18
CA LYS A 146 17.28 13.31 14.55
C LYS A 146 18.33 12.43 15.24
N ASN A 147 18.20 11.11 15.14
CA ASN A 147 19.17 10.18 15.73
C ASN A 147 20.56 10.33 15.09
N ILE A 148 20.62 10.41 13.75
CA ILE A 148 21.88 10.59 13.02
C ILE A 148 22.53 11.93 13.35
N ALA A 149 21.75 13.02 13.38
CA ALA A 149 22.25 14.35 13.73
C ALA A 149 22.85 14.38 15.15
N LEU A 150 22.21 13.72 16.12
CA LEU A 150 22.72 13.60 17.48
C LEU A 150 24.07 12.87 17.54
N VAL A 151 24.17 11.72 16.84
CA VAL A 151 25.43 10.94 16.81
C VAL A 151 26.57 11.71 16.16
N GLN A 152 26.27 12.52 15.14
CA GLN A 152 27.26 13.30 14.41
C GLN A 152 27.55 14.69 15.02
N SER A 153 26.91 15.03 16.13
CA SER A 153 27.01 16.38 16.74
C SER A 153 26.68 17.50 15.75
N ARG A 154 25.76 17.24 14.81
CA ARG A 154 25.30 18.25 13.84
C ARG A 154 24.33 19.20 14.50
N SER A 155 24.50 20.50 14.24
CA SER A 155 23.61 21.57 14.69
C SER A 155 22.65 22.07 13.60
N THR A 156 22.75 21.55 12.39
CA THR A 156 21.89 21.97 11.27
C THR A 156 20.44 21.55 11.54
N PRO A 157 19.47 22.47 11.51
CA PRO A 157 18.07 22.12 11.65
C PRO A 157 17.61 21.18 10.53
N ILE A 158 16.79 20.18 10.88
CA ILE A 158 16.15 19.30 9.91
C ILE A 158 15.03 20.07 9.22
N ASP A 159 15.01 20.08 7.89
CA ASP A 159 13.93 20.65 7.12
C ASP A 159 12.73 19.67 7.09
N GLU A 160 11.79 19.86 8.02
CA GLU A 160 10.60 19.00 8.12
C GLU A 160 9.72 19.08 6.86
N PHE A 161 9.72 20.18 6.12
CA PHE A 161 9.02 20.28 4.84
C PHE A 161 9.65 19.36 3.78
N ALA A 162 10.98 19.35 3.69
CA ALA A 162 11.71 18.47 2.77
C ALA A 162 11.46 16.99 3.12
N VAL A 163 11.42 16.63 4.39
CA VAL A 163 11.10 15.26 4.84
C VAL A 163 9.68 14.85 4.41
N LYS A 164 8.70 15.71 4.63
CA LYS A 164 7.32 15.48 4.22
C LYS A 164 7.19 15.35 2.71
N TRP A 165 7.86 16.22 1.97
CA TRP A 165 7.88 16.18 0.51
C TRP A 165 8.54 14.89 0.01
N PHE A 166 9.66 14.48 0.60
CA PHE A 166 10.35 13.23 0.27
C PHE A 166 9.46 12.01 0.50
N SER A 167 8.80 11.91 1.65
CA SER A 167 7.88 10.81 1.98
C SER A 167 6.75 10.65 0.94
N LYS A 168 6.22 11.76 0.44
CA LYS A 168 5.22 11.73 -0.65
C LYS A 168 5.82 11.30 -1.97
N THR A 169 7.01 11.81 -2.29
CA THR A 169 7.70 11.50 -3.55
C THR A 169 8.02 10.00 -3.63
N GLU A 170 8.41 9.40 -2.52
CA GLU A 170 8.65 7.95 -2.44
C GLU A 170 7.41 7.13 -2.79
N ILE A 171 6.26 7.47 -2.20
CA ILE A 171 4.98 6.82 -2.55
C ILE A 171 4.66 7.01 -4.04
N ASP A 172 4.86 8.21 -4.58
CA ASP A 172 4.60 8.48 -5.99
C ASP A 172 5.56 7.73 -6.93
N MET A 173 6.82 7.52 -6.54
CA MET A 173 7.77 6.68 -7.28
C MET A 173 7.30 5.23 -7.34
N ILE A 174 6.86 4.66 -6.22
CA ILE A 174 6.30 3.31 -6.16
C ILE A 174 5.07 3.20 -7.06
N LEU A 175 4.12 4.14 -6.93
CA LEU A 175 2.90 4.14 -7.73
C LEU A 175 3.18 4.31 -9.23
N ASN A 176 4.21 5.05 -9.61
CA ASN A 176 4.63 5.19 -11.00
C ASN A 176 5.23 3.89 -11.54
N LEU A 177 6.02 3.16 -10.74
CA LEU A 177 6.50 1.82 -11.12
C LEU A 177 5.32 0.87 -11.41
N LEU A 178 4.33 0.83 -10.50
CA LEU A 178 3.17 -0.06 -10.64
C LEU A 178 2.30 0.27 -11.87
N LYS A 179 2.24 1.54 -12.28
CA LYS A 179 1.50 1.99 -13.48
C LYS A 179 2.16 1.61 -14.80
N MET A 180 3.44 1.23 -14.80
CA MET A 180 4.15 0.84 -16.02
C MET A 180 3.74 -0.54 -16.54
N GLU A 181 2.90 -1.28 -15.78
CA GLU A 181 2.36 -2.60 -16.15
C GLU A 181 3.44 -3.63 -16.50
N PHE A 182 4.63 -3.51 -15.90
CA PHE A 182 5.69 -4.51 -16.02
C PHE A 182 5.23 -5.87 -15.50
N LYS A 183 5.88 -6.94 -15.96
CA LYS A 183 5.80 -8.22 -15.28
C LYS A 183 6.49 -8.16 -13.93
N GLU A 184 6.17 -9.11 -13.04
CA GLU A 184 6.70 -9.14 -11.68
C GLU A 184 8.23 -9.12 -11.64
N ASP A 185 8.89 -9.95 -12.44
CA ASP A 185 10.34 -10.03 -12.52
C ASP A 185 10.99 -8.74 -13.06
N GLU A 186 10.38 -8.11 -14.06
CA GLU A 186 10.81 -6.81 -14.59
C GLU A 186 10.67 -5.69 -13.53
N ALA A 187 9.54 -5.64 -12.82
CA ALA A 187 9.32 -4.66 -11.76
C ALA A 187 10.31 -4.83 -10.61
N ILE A 188 10.62 -6.08 -10.21
CA ILE A 188 11.64 -6.40 -9.21
C ILE A 188 13.02 -5.92 -9.67
N GLU A 189 13.39 -6.14 -10.93
CA GLU A 189 14.68 -5.66 -11.44
C GLU A 189 14.77 -4.13 -11.45
N HIS A 190 13.72 -3.44 -11.90
CA HIS A 190 13.68 -1.98 -11.89
C HIS A 190 13.69 -1.38 -10.47
N SER A 191 13.14 -2.09 -9.49
CA SER A 191 13.11 -1.61 -8.10
C SER A 191 14.48 -1.40 -7.48
N LYS A 192 15.51 -2.12 -7.93
CA LYS A 192 16.90 -1.93 -7.48
C LYS A 192 17.37 -0.48 -7.65
N ASN A 193 17.07 0.12 -8.80
CA ASN A 193 17.44 1.51 -9.05
C ASN A 193 16.58 2.49 -8.24
N LEU A 194 15.29 2.17 -8.02
CA LEU A 194 14.42 3.00 -7.18
C LEU A 194 14.90 3.04 -5.74
N ILE A 195 15.31 1.90 -5.17
CA ILE A 195 15.85 1.82 -3.80
C ILE A 195 17.11 2.70 -3.68
N LYS A 196 18.02 2.64 -4.65
CA LYS A 196 19.21 3.52 -4.67
C LYS A 196 18.85 5.00 -4.73
N ILE A 197 17.83 5.37 -5.49
CA ILE A 197 17.35 6.75 -5.57
C ILE A 197 16.76 7.18 -4.24
N MET A 198 15.96 6.33 -3.60
CA MET A 198 15.36 6.59 -2.27
C MET A 198 16.44 6.78 -1.21
N GLU A 199 17.44 5.88 -1.15
CA GLU A 199 18.58 6.00 -0.23
C GLU A 199 19.34 7.32 -0.42
N LYS A 200 19.67 7.66 -1.67
CA LYS A 200 20.37 8.93 -1.98
C LYS A 200 19.51 10.15 -1.70
N GLY A 201 18.21 10.07 -1.96
CA GLY A 201 17.26 11.12 -1.60
C GLY A 201 17.20 11.33 -0.09
N PHE A 202 17.10 10.27 0.68
CA PHE A 202 17.11 10.33 2.15
C PHE A 202 18.43 10.92 2.69
N THR A 203 19.58 10.40 2.23
CA THR A 203 20.90 10.90 2.69
C THR A 203 21.15 12.36 2.29
N GLY A 204 20.48 12.84 1.22
CA GLY A 204 20.50 14.25 0.82
C GLY A 204 19.73 15.18 1.75
N LEU A 205 18.91 14.66 2.68
CA LEU A 205 18.23 15.46 3.72
C LEU A 205 19.11 15.75 4.94
N LEU A 206 20.28 15.12 5.02
CA LEU A 206 21.29 15.30 6.08
C LEU A 206 22.21 16.47 5.77
#